data_0b12105bb3c25d98cd4ec7852cc26b99
#
_entry.id   0b12105bb3c25d98cd4ec7852cc26b99
#
_cell.length_a   1.000
_cell.length_b   1.000
_cell.length_c   1.000
_cell.angle_alpha   90.00
_cell.angle_beta   90.00
_cell.angle_gamma   90.00
#
_symmetry.space_group_name_H-M   'P 1'
#
loop_
_entity.id
_entity.type
_entity.pdbx_description
1 polymer ?
#
loop_
_entity_poly.entity_id
_entity_poly.type
_entity_poly.pdbx_seq_one_letter_code
_entity_poly.pdbx_strand_id
1 'polypeptide(L)'
;MLKLYHGRTSVCSIKARLALAEKGQSFESQLLTLRGDQFDAEYMKLNPNAVVPTLIHDGKVIIESTVIMHYVDDTCDGPSLMPAAPLARAKVHMTAKLMDEYVHNSCTVLTFATANRGHLTRLSPEELEAELAKSPSRTRSDAKREVAKFGLDAPLVVEAVHNLEKLLDSIEGAMEDGPYIAGATYSLADAAATPYVWRLHQLKLARMWDRRPGVAAWYDRIRQRPSFAAAVEQWMTQADIARYANFAPNPWPKVSEILRAA
;
A
#
# COMPACT_ATOMS: atom_id res chain seq x y z
N MET A 1 10.12 -8.57 -22.24
CA MET A 1 9.06 -9.28 -21.48
C MET A 1 9.06 -8.81 -20.04
N LEU A 2 7.88 -8.50 -19.50
CA LEU A 2 7.72 -8.05 -18.11
C LEU A 2 7.45 -9.25 -17.19
N LYS A 3 8.18 -9.36 -16.07
CA LYS A 3 7.94 -10.32 -15.00
C LYS A 3 7.88 -9.59 -13.66
N LEU A 4 6.81 -9.82 -12.89
CA LEU A 4 6.59 -9.14 -11.63
C LEU A 4 6.60 -10.15 -10.47
N TYR A 5 7.54 -9.98 -9.55
CA TYR A 5 7.48 -10.60 -8.22
C TYR A 5 6.61 -9.73 -7.32
N HIS A 6 5.55 -10.31 -6.76
CA HIS A 6 4.57 -9.52 -6.03
C HIS A 6 3.82 -10.34 -4.96
N GLY A 7 3.29 -9.63 -3.96
CA GLY A 7 2.40 -10.22 -2.97
C GLY A 7 0.93 -9.88 -3.27
N ARG A 8 0.02 -10.84 -3.08
CA ARG A 8 -1.41 -10.65 -3.39
C ARG A 8 -1.98 -9.38 -2.76
N THR A 9 -1.83 -9.24 -1.45
CA THR A 9 -2.40 -8.13 -0.67
C THR A 9 -1.40 -7.04 -0.32
N SER A 10 -0.18 -7.07 -0.88
CA SER A 10 0.82 -6.03 -0.65
C SER A 10 0.41 -4.71 -1.29
N VAL A 11 0.31 -3.64 -0.50
CA VAL A 11 -0.01 -2.28 -0.99
C VAL A 11 0.97 -1.80 -2.04
N CYS A 12 2.28 -2.07 -1.86
CA CYS A 12 3.30 -1.73 -2.84
C CYS A 12 3.15 -2.55 -4.15
N SER A 13 2.78 -3.83 -4.06
CA SER A 13 2.52 -4.64 -5.25
C SER A 13 1.28 -4.18 -6.00
N ILE A 14 0.26 -3.69 -5.29
CA ILE A 14 -0.94 -3.10 -5.91
C ILE A 14 -0.56 -1.85 -6.71
N LYS A 15 0.33 -0.97 -6.21
CA LYS A 15 0.84 0.19 -6.94
C LYS A 15 1.38 -0.22 -8.32
N ALA A 16 2.29 -1.18 -8.36
CA ALA A 16 2.88 -1.66 -9.60
C ALA A 16 1.84 -2.30 -10.55
N ARG A 17 0.93 -3.12 -10.00
CA ARG A 17 -0.14 -3.74 -10.80
C ARG A 17 -1.11 -2.72 -11.38
N LEU A 18 -1.43 -1.64 -10.63
CA LEU A 18 -2.29 -0.57 -11.13
C LEU A 18 -1.64 0.15 -12.32
N ALA A 19 -0.35 0.50 -12.23
CA ALA A 19 0.35 1.11 -13.35
C ALA A 19 0.37 0.20 -14.59
N LEU A 20 0.67 -1.10 -14.41
CA LEU A 20 0.65 -2.07 -15.50
C LEU A 20 -0.76 -2.21 -16.11
N ALA A 21 -1.80 -2.31 -15.29
CA ALA A 21 -3.18 -2.44 -15.75
C ALA A 21 -3.68 -1.20 -16.48
N GLU A 22 -3.37 0.01 -16.01
CA GLU A 22 -3.72 1.27 -16.69
C GLU A 22 -2.99 1.44 -18.02
N LYS A 23 -1.79 0.90 -18.14
CA LYS A 23 -1.03 0.84 -19.40
C LYS A 23 -1.46 -0.31 -20.31
N GLY A 24 -2.39 -1.17 -19.88
CA GLY A 24 -2.81 -2.35 -20.63
C GLY A 24 -1.73 -3.42 -20.77
N GLN A 25 -0.74 -3.44 -19.86
CA GLN A 25 0.38 -4.36 -19.94
C GLN A 25 0.11 -5.68 -19.25
N SER A 26 0.43 -6.77 -19.92
CA SER A 26 0.52 -8.10 -19.31
C SER A 26 1.92 -8.36 -18.76
N PHE A 27 2.01 -9.22 -17.75
CA PHE A 27 3.27 -9.62 -17.13
C PHE A 27 3.23 -11.08 -16.69
N GLU A 28 4.40 -11.72 -16.66
CA GLU A 28 4.57 -13.00 -15.98
C GLU A 28 4.48 -12.78 -14.48
N SER A 29 3.52 -13.44 -13.82
CA SER A 29 3.29 -13.32 -12.40
C SER A 29 4.15 -14.28 -11.60
N GLN A 30 4.94 -13.77 -10.66
CA GLN A 30 5.66 -14.54 -9.67
C GLN A 30 5.18 -14.14 -8.27
N LEU A 31 4.22 -14.90 -7.74
CA LEU A 31 3.65 -14.62 -6.41
C LEU A 31 4.60 -15.04 -5.29
N LEU A 32 4.81 -14.12 -4.34
CA LEU A 32 5.38 -14.41 -3.03
C LEU A 32 4.29 -14.39 -1.97
N THR A 33 4.35 -15.35 -1.05
CA THR A 33 3.39 -15.47 0.05
C THR A 33 3.64 -14.46 1.16
N LEU A 34 4.86 -13.92 1.24
CA LEU A 34 5.36 -13.04 2.30
C LEU A 34 5.35 -13.72 3.69
N ARG A 35 5.52 -15.04 3.69
CA ARG A 35 5.64 -15.87 4.89
C ARG A 35 7.03 -16.50 5.03
N GLY A 36 8.04 -15.81 4.54
CA GLY A 36 9.42 -16.25 4.58
C GLY A 36 10.09 -16.37 3.22
N ASP A 37 9.32 -16.61 2.15
CA ASP A 37 9.81 -16.74 0.78
C ASP A 37 10.47 -15.45 0.22
N GLN A 38 10.16 -14.29 0.77
CA GLN A 38 10.88 -13.05 0.47
C GLN A 38 12.32 -13.04 1.02
N PHE A 39 12.66 -13.94 1.91
CA PHE A 39 14.02 -14.11 2.46
C PHE A 39 14.81 -15.22 1.77
N ASP A 40 14.24 -15.83 0.74
CA ASP A 40 14.96 -16.80 -0.10
C ASP A 40 16.19 -16.15 -0.73
N ALA A 41 17.33 -16.87 -0.68
CA ALA A 41 18.60 -16.35 -1.15
C ALA A 41 18.57 -15.95 -2.64
N GLU A 42 17.84 -16.67 -3.49
CA GLU A 42 17.71 -16.35 -4.90
C GLU A 42 16.85 -15.08 -5.11
N TYR A 43 15.78 -14.91 -4.34
CA TYR A 43 15.00 -13.69 -4.40
C TYR A 43 15.77 -12.49 -3.86
N MET A 44 16.53 -12.65 -2.78
CA MET A 44 17.34 -11.58 -2.21
C MET A 44 18.47 -11.09 -3.14
N LYS A 45 18.92 -11.89 -4.11
CA LYS A 45 19.81 -11.42 -5.18
C LYS A 45 19.12 -10.42 -6.11
N LEU A 46 17.80 -10.53 -6.29
CA LEU A 46 17.01 -9.60 -7.08
C LEU A 46 16.61 -8.36 -6.27
N ASN A 47 16.22 -8.56 -5.00
CA ASN A 47 15.82 -7.48 -4.11
C ASN A 47 16.40 -7.66 -2.70
N PRO A 48 17.55 -7.05 -2.41
CA PRO A 48 18.23 -7.16 -1.10
C PRO A 48 17.38 -6.63 0.07
N ASN A 49 16.35 -5.81 -0.20
CA ASN A 49 15.44 -5.31 0.82
C ASN A 49 14.45 -6.38 1.31
N ALA A 50 14.43 -7.57 0.67
CA ALA A 50 13.53 -8.69 1.00
C ALA A 50 12.06 -8.25 1.05
N VAL A 51 11.62 -7.46 0.06
CA VAL A 51 10.25 -6.94 -0.09
C VAL A 51 9.75 -7.08 -1.52
N VAL A 52 8.46 -6.89 -1.71
CA VAL A 52 7.81 -6.82 -3.03
C VAL A 52 7.21 -5.44 -3.23
N PRO A 53 7.08 -5.00 -4.49
CA PRO A 53 7.32 -5.68 -5.75
C PRO A 53 8.78 -5.60 -6.21
N THR A 54 9.13 -6.53 -7.10
CA THR A 54 10.33 -6.44 -7.95
C THR A 54 9.90 -6.69 -9.39
N LEU A 55 10.21 -5.76 -10.29
CA LEU A 55 9.94 -5.91 -11.71
C LEU A 55 11.22 -6.34 -12.42
N ILE A 56 11.10 -7.31 -13.32
CA ILE A 56 12.14 -7.64 -14.29
C ILE A 56 11.62 -7.29 -15.69
N HIS A 57 12.34 -6.46 -16.40
CA HIS A 57 12.07 -6.12 -17.79
C HIS A 57 13.30 -6.41 -18.63
N ASP A 58 13.17 -7.39 -19.54
CA ASP A 58 14.25 -7.85 -20.43
C ASP A 58 15.57 -8.11 -19.67
N GLY A 59 15.46 -8.83 -18.55
CA GLY A 59 16.59 -9.21 -17.71
C GLY A 59 17.10 -8.09 -16.77
N LYS A 60 16.56 -6.88 -16.83
CA LYS A 60 16.90 -5.78 -15.92
C LYS A 60 15.96 -5.75 -14.73
N VAL A 61 16.53 -5.65 -13.53
CA VAL A 61 15.79 -5.64 -12.26
C VAL A 61 15.49 -4.20 -11.86
N ILE A 62 14.23 -3.91 -11.58
CA ILE A 62 13.76 -2.63 -11.05
C ILE A 62 13.07 -2.91 -9.71
N ILE A 63 13.49 -2.24 -8.67
CA ILE A 63 12.90 -2.30 -7.33
C ILE A 63 12.28 -0.95 -6.95
N GLU A 64 11.64 -0.87 -5.79
CA GLU A 64 10.85 0.26 -5.29
C GLU A 64 9.57 0.51 -6.09
N SER A 65 8.44 0.34 -5.43
CA SER A 65 7.12 0.37 -6.09
C SER A 65 6.82 1.67 -6.83
N THR A 66 7.25 2.81 -6.28
CA THR A 66 7.10 4.12 -6.92
C THR A 66 7.98 4.23 -8.16
N VAL A 67 9.23 3.78 -8.08
CA VAL A 67 10.14 3.74 -9.24
C VAL A 67 9.60 2.82 -10.32
N ILE A 68 9.06 1.64 -9.94
CA ILE A 68 8.45 0.70 -10.89
C ILE A 68 7.26 1.36 -11.62
N MET A 69 6.39 2.10 -10.93
CA MET A 69 5.27 2.78 -11.58
C MET A 69 5.75 3.80 -12.62
N HIS A 70 6.74 4.63 -12.29
CA HIS A 70 7.32 5.59 -13.22
C HIS A 70 7.98 4.90 -14.40
N TYR A 71 8.79 3.86 -14.13
CA TYR A 71 9.43 3.09 -15.17
C TYR A 71 8.43 2.47 -16.16
N VAL A 72 7.34 1.90 -15.66
CA VAL A 72 6.27 1.34 -16.48
C VAL A 72 5.60 2.43 -17.33
N ASP A 73 5.36 3.61 -16.76
CA ASP A 73 4.78 4.72 -17.52
C ASP A 73 5.71 5.23 -18.63
N ASP A 74 6.99 5.33 -18.35
CA ASP A 74 8.01 5.84 -19.28
C ASP A 74 8.35 4.85 -20.41
N THR A 75 8.25 3.53 -20.14
CA THR A 75 8.80 2.51 -21.07
C THR A 75 7.76 1.64 -21.74
N CYS A 76 6.54 1.58 -21.23
CA CYS A 76 5.49 0.73 -21.80
C CYS A 76 4.50 1.54 -22.64
N ASP A 77 4.00 0.93 -23.71
CA ASP A 77 2.93 1.49 -24.50
C ASP A 77 1.65 1.68 -23.68
N GLY A 78 0.76 2.56 -24.15
CA GLY A 78 -0.52 2.86 -23.53
C GLY A 78 -0.65 4.33 -23.10
N PRO A 79 -1.73 4.71 -22.41
CA PRO A 79 -1.94 6.10 -22.01
C PRO A 79 -0.86 6.57 -21.03
N SER A 80 -0.41 7.81 -21.16
CA SER A 80 0.49 8.41 -20.19
C SER A 80 -0.23 8.59 -18.85
N LEU A 81 0.37 8.11 -17.77
CA LEU A 81 -0.09 8.27 -16.40
C LEU A 81 0.58 9.47 -15.71
N MET A 82 1.63 10.02 -16.33
CA MET A 82 2.27 11.26 -15.89
C MET A 82 1.66 12.44 -16.67
N PRO A 83 1.02 13.40 -15.98
CA PRO A 83 0.46 14.59 -16.63
C PRO A 83 1.52 15.42 -17.34
N ALA A 84 1.14 16.08 -18.46
CA ALA A 84 2.05 16.95 -19.20
C ALA A 84 2.32 18.28 -18.48
N ALA A 85 1.30 18.85 -17.79
CA ALA A 85 1.41 20.13 -17.12
C ALA A 85 2.38 20.06 -15.93
N PRO A 86 3.34 21.00 -15.80
CA PRO A 86 4.37 20.95 -14.76
C PRO A 86 3.81 20.89 -13.33
N LEU A 87 2.76 21.68 -13.03
CA LEU A 87 2.14 21.67 -11.70
C LEU A 87 1.46 20.32 -11.38
N ALA A 88 0.77 19.73 -12.36
CA ALA A 88 0.15 18.42 -12.18
C ALA A 88 1.21 17.31 -12.00
N ARG A 89 2.35 17.38 -12.70
CA ARG A 89 3.51 16.51 -12.49
C ARG A 89 4.07 16.68 -11.08
N ALA A 90 4.20 17.91 -10.59
CA ALA A 90 4.64 18.17 -9.22
C ALA A 90 3.69 17.54 -8.19
N LYS A 91 2.37 17.61 -8.39
CA LYS A 91 1.37 16.92 -7.54
C LYS A 91 1.58 15.40 -7.51
N VAL A 92 1.88 14.78 -8.66
CA VAL A 92 2.21 13.33 -8.71
C VAL A 92 3.43 13.03 -7.84
N HIS A 93 4.51 13.78 -7.98
CA HIS A 93 5.74 13.56 -7.20
C HIS A 93 5.52 13.82 -5.70
N MET A 94 4.78 14.88 -5.33
CA MET A 94 4.44 15.17 -3.94
C MET A 94 3.62 14.04 -3.31
N THR A 95 2.63 13.52 -4.05
CA THR A 95 1.83 12.38 -3.61
C THR A 95 2.70 11.14 -3.42
N ALA A 96 3.56 10.80 -4.39
CA ALA A 96 4.47 9.67 -4.29
C ALA A 96 5.38 9.77 -3.06
N LYS A 97 5.94 10.97 -2.82
CA LYS A 97 6.80 11.24 -1.66
C LYS A 97 6.04 11.09 -0.34
N LEU A 98 4.81 11.62 -0.24
CA LEU A 98 3.94 11.42 0.93
C LEU A 98 3.70 9.93 1.21
N MET A 99 3.44 9.14 0.14
CA MET A 99 3.24 7.69 0.28
C MET A 99 4.48 6.98 0.81
N ASP A 100 5.64 7.29 0.25
CA ASP A 100 6.87 6.54 0.55
C ASP A 100 7.47 6.92 1.91
N GLU A 101 7.41 8.20 2.30
CA GLU A 101 8.01 8.68 3.55
C GLU A 101 7.13 8.47 4.79
N TYR A 102 5.81 8.61 4.65
CA TYR A 102 4.92 8.64 5.82
C TYR A 102 3.85 7.55 5.80
N VAL A 103 3.12 7.45 4.69
CA VAL A 103 1.90 6.64 4.62
C VAL A 103 2.19 5.15 4.61
N HIS A 104 3.24 4.71 3.91
CA HIS A 104 3.55 3.28 3.78
C HIS A 104 3.86 2.62 5.13
N ASN A 105 4.73 3.24 5.92
CA ASN A 105 5.07 2.72 7.25
C ASN A 105 3.86 2.75 8.18
N SER A 106 3.08 3.82 8.16
CA SER A 106 1.86 4.00 8.95
C SER A 106 0.80 2.95 8.60
N CYS A 107 0.59 2.68 7.33
CA CYS A 107 -0.30 1.62 6.84
C CYS A 107 0.19 0.23 7.30
N THR A 108 1.49 -0.01 7.31
CA THR A 108 2.09 -1.25 7.81
C THR A 108 1.84 -1.39 9.31
N VAL A 109 2.09 -0.36 10.10
CA VAL A 109 1.83 -0.33 11.55
C VAL A 109 0.38 -0.70 11.84
N LEU A 110 -0.61 -0.02 11.24
CA LEU A 110 -2.03 -0.33 11.45
C LEU A 110 -2.41 -1.74 10.98
N THR A 111 -1.86 -2.21 9.86
CA THR A 111 -2.14 -3.56 9.36
C THR A 111 -1.67 -4.63 10.34
N PHE A 112 -0.47 -4.47 10.93
CA PHE A 112 0.09 -5.41 11.90
C PHE A 112 -0.43 -5.20 13.32
N ALA A 113 -0.93 -4.02 13.67
CA ALA A 113 -1.65 -3.80 14.92
C ALA A 113 -3.06 -4.41 14.92
N THR A 114 -3.60 -4.78 13.74
CA THR A 114 -4.99 -5.22 13.53
C THR A 114 -5.05 -6.58 12.80
N ALA A 115 -5.41 -6.59 11.53
CA ALA A 115 -5.71 -7.78 10.73
C ALA A 115 -4.57 -8.83 10.67
N ASN A 116 -3.33 -8.41 10.79
CA ASN A 116 -2.16 -9.30 10.79
C ASN A 116 -1.57 -9.55 12.19
N ARG A 117 -2.12 -8.93 13.25
CA ARG A 117 -1.58 -9.09 14.61
C ARG A 117 -1.61 -10.54 15.08
N GLY A 118 -2.69 -11.26 14.78
CA GLY A 118 -2.82 -12.68 15.17
C GLY A 118 -1.73 -13.60 14.60
N HIS A 119 -1.04 -13.19 13.53
CA HIS A 119 0.12 -13.94 13.06
C HIS A 119 1.32 -13.76 14.01
N LEU A 120 1.57 -12.54 14.48
CA LEU A 120 2.67 -12.25 15.39
C LEU A 120 2.45 -12.81 16.81
N THR A 121 1.23 -12.69 17.33
CA THR A 121 0.89 -13.06 18.71
C THR A 121 0.72 -14.58 18.93
N ARG A 122 0.71 -15.38 17.87
CA ARG A 122 0.71 -16.86 17.97
C ARG A 122 2.11 -17.45 18.10
N LEU A 123 3.15 -16.67 17.81
CA LEU A 123 4.53 -17.08 17.94
C LEU A 123 4.98 -16.97 19.40
N SER A 124 5.85 -17.87 19.87
CA SER A 124 6.56 -17.67 21.13
C SER A 124 7.47 -16.44 21.02
N PRO A 125 7.94 -15.86 22.15
CA PRO A 125 8.89 -14.75 22.11
C PRO A 125 10.14 -15.06 21.28
N GLU A 126 10.67 -16.28 21.39
CA GLU A 126 11.86 -16.75 20.67
C GLU A 126 11.58 -16.89 19.17
N GLU A 127 10.42 -17.44 18.80
CA GLU A 127 9.99 -17.59 17.40
C GLU A 127 9.75 -16.22 16.75
N LEU A 128 9.16 -15.28 17.50
CA LEU A 128 8.94 -13.91 17.01
C LEU A 128 10.27 -13.22 16.72
N GLU A 129 11.23 -13.27 17.65
CA GLU A 129 12.54 -12.66 17.45
C GLU A 129 13.29 -13.32 16.28
N ALA A 130 13.23 -14.65 16.14
CA ALA A 130 13.80 -15.35 15.00
C ALA A 130 13.17 -14.95 13.66
N GLU A 131 11.84 -14.73 13.63
CA GLU A 131 11.13 -14.23 12.44
C GLU A 131 11.53 -12.79 12.11
N LEU A 132 11.60 -11.92 13.12
CA LEU A 132 11.96 -10.51 12.95
C LEU A 132 13.42 -10.33 12.52
N ALA A 133 14.33 -11.18 12.98
CA ALA A 133 15.74 -11.15 12.64
C ALA A 133 16.03 -11.44 11.15
N LYS A 134 15.11 -12.11 10.44
CA LYS A 134 15.25 -12.36 9.00
C LYS A 134 15.15 -11.09 8.15
N SER A 135 14.50 -10.05 8.68
CA SER A 135 14.31 -8.80 7.94
C SER A 135 15.59 -7.96 7.92
N PRO A 136 16.05 -7.48 6.76
CA PRO A 136 17.19 -6.54 6.70
C PRO A 136 16.85 -5.16 7.28
N SER A 137 15.58 -4.83 7.51
CA SER A 137 15.14 -3.55 8.07
C SER A 137 14.85 -3.64 9.57
N ARG A 138 15.73 -3.09 10.39
CA ARG A 138 15.55 -2.97 11.85
C ARG A 138 14.29 -2.19 12.21
N THR A 139 14.09 -1.03 11.59
CA THR A 139 12.91 -0.19 11.83
C THR A 139 11.60 -0.96 11.63
N ARG A 140 11.52 -1.79 10.57
CA ARG A 140 10.33 -2.62 10.32
C ARG A 140 10.17 -3.72 11.36
N SER A 141 11.27 -4.33 11.81
CA SER A 141 11.26 -5.36 12.86
C SER A 141 10.84 -4.77 14.20
N ASP A 142 11.39 -3.61 14.56
CA ASP A 142 11.05 -2.92 15.81
C ASP A 142 9.56 -2.50 15.85
N ALA A 143 9.05 -1.94 14.76
CA ALA A 143 7.63 -1.61 14.64
C ALA A 143 6.73 -2.84 14.79
N LYS A 144 7.08 -3.98 14.16
CA LYS A 144 6.32 -5.23 14.32
C LYS A 144 6.37 -5.78 15.74
N ARG A 145 7.53 -5.71 16.40
CA ARG A 145 7.69 -6.12 17.81
C ARG A 145 6.79 -5.29 18.72
N GLU A 146 6.77 -3.98 18.52
CA GLU A 146 5.95 -3.06 19.31
C GLU A 146 4.45 -3.33 19.12
N VAL A 147 3.98 -3.45 17.88
CA VAL A 147 2.55 -3.74 17.64
C VAL A 147 2.16 -5.17 18.01
N ALA A 148 3.07 -6.14 17.98
CA ALA A 148 2.82 -7.48 18.52
C ALA A 148 2.49 -7.38 20.02
N LYS A 149 3.30 -6.60 20.78
CA LYS A 149 3.16 -6.43 22.23
C LYS A 149 1.92 -5.61 22.59
N PHE A 150 1.76 -4.44 22.01
CA PHE A 150 0.79 -3.44 22.44
C PHE A 150 -0.46 -3.33 21.54
N GLY A 151 -0.44 -3.88 20.32
CA GLY A 151 -1.54 -3.78 19.36
C GLY A 151 -1.85 -2.32 19.00
N LEU A 152 -3.11 -1.96 19.13
CA LEU A 152 -3.59 -0.58 18.88
C LEU A 152 -3.14 0.43 19.96
N ASP A 153 -2.65 -0.01 21.10
CA ASP A 153 -2.11 0.85 22.15
C ASP A 153 -0.61 1.14 21.98
N ALA A 154 0.02 0.62 20.91
CA ALA A 154 1.39 0.95 20.57
C ALA A 154 1.53 2.45 20.26
N PRO A 155 2.53 3.17 20.84
CA PRO A 155 2.78 4.59 20.56
C PRO A 155 2.84 4.92 19.06
N LEU A 156 3.42 4.04 18.25
CA LEU A 156 3.48 4.18 16.79
C LEU A 156 2.11 4.30 16.11
N VAL A 157 1.04 3.82 16.73
CA VAL A 157 -0.31 3.88 16.16
C VAL A 157 -0.83 5.31 16.10
N VAL A 158 -0.48 6.15 17.07
CA VAL A 158 -0.90 7.57 17.09
C VAL A 158 -0.35 8.29 15.86
N GLU A 159 0.96 8.21 15.63
CA GLU A 159 1.59 8.81 14.45
C GLU A 159 1.06 8.20 13.14
N ALA A 160 0.85 6.88 13.12
CA ALA A 160 0.31 6.20 11.95
C ALA A 160 -1.09 6.71 11.57
N VAL A 161 -1.97 6.96 12.54
CA VAL A 161 -3.30 7.55 12.32
C VAL A 161 -3.17 8.95 11.71
N HIS A 162 -2.35 9.82 12.30
CA HIS A 162 -2.17 11.19 11.79
C HIS A 162 -1.57 11.24 10.38
N ASN A 163 -0.63 10.36 10.07
CA ASN A 163 -0.07 10.28 8.71
C ASN A 163 -1.10 9.81 7.68
N LEU A 164 -2.02 8.93 8.07
CA LEU A 164 -3.11 8.52 7.21
C LEU A 164 -4.19 9.61 7.07
N GLU A 165 -4.41 10.45 8.09
CA GLU A 165 -5.22 11.66 7.93
C GLU A 165 -4.62 12.61 6.91
N LYS A 166 -3.30 12.88 6.96
CA LYS A 166 -2.62 13.71 5.95
C LYS A 166 -2.85 13.22 4.53
N LEU A 167 -2.87 11.88 4.33
CA LEU A 167 -3.25 11.30 3.04
C LEU A 167 -4.67 11.68 2.65
N LEU A 168 -5.63 11.48 3.56
CA LEU A 168 -7.04 11.75 3.28
C LEU A 168 -7.29 13.25 3.05
N ASP A 169 -6.66 14.13 3.82
CA ASP A 169 -6.73 15.58 3.62
C ASP A 169 -6.11 16.02 2.29
N SER A 170 -4.99 15.40 1.90
CA SER A 170 -4.36 15.65 0.59
C SER A 170 -5.27 15.24 -0.57
N ILE A 171 -5.99 14.12 -0.45
CA ILE A 171 -6.96 13.68 -1.47
C ILE A 171 -8.16 14.63 -1.47
N GLU A 172 -8.72 14.96 -0.30
CA GLU A 172 -9.89 15.86 -0.20
C GLU A 172 -9.61 17.19 -0.88
N GLY A 173 -8.48 17.85 -0.54
CA GLY A 173 -8.10 19.13 -1.16
C GLY A 173 -7.83 19.01 -2.67
N ALA A 174 -7.32 17.88 -3.14
CA ALA A 174 -7.09 17.67 -4.56
C ALA A 174 -8.38 17.60 -5.38
N MET A 175 -9.50 17.21 -4.77
CA MET A 175 -10.81 17.12 -5.45
C MET A 175 -11.41 18.47 -5.81
N GLU A 176 -10.88 19.57 -5.30
CA GLU A 176 -11.23 20.92 -5.74
C GLU A 176 -10.74 21.22 -7.16
N ASP A 177 -9.63 20.59 -7.58
CA ASP A 177 -8.99 20.81 -8.88
C ASP A 177 -9.43 19.82 -9.97
N GLY A 178 -10.22 18.80 -9.61
CA GLY A 178 -10.71 17.80 -10.56
C GLY A 178 -11.05 16.47 -9.93
N PRO A 179 -11.46 15.48 -10.74
CA PRO A 179 -11.93 14.20 -10.24
C PRO A 179 -10.79 13.24 -9.80
N TYR A 180 -9.52 13.59 -10.04
CA TYR A 180 -8.35 12.80 -9.68
C TYR A 180 -7.30 13.64 -8.97
N ILE A 181 -6.37 13.00 -8.26
CA ILE A 181 -5.40 13.68 -7.38
C ILE A 181 -4.55 14.72 -8.12
N ALA A 182 -4.17 14.46 -9.36
CA ALA A 182 -3.39 15.41 -10.16
C ALA A 182 -4.24 16.27 -11.11
N GLY A 183 -5.59 16.22 -11.04
CA GLY A 183 -6.51 17.05 -11.82
C GLY A 183 -7.54 16.24 -12.62
N ALA A 184 -7.69 16.52 -13.93
CA ALA A 184 -8.79 16.01 -14.74
C ALA A 184 -8.70 14.53 -15.12
N THR A 185 -7.51 13.94 -15.11
CA THR A 185 -7.28 12.55 -15.57
C THR A 185 -6.60 11.71 -14.51
N TYR A 186 -6.87 10.40 -14.54
CA TYR A 186 -6.17 9.43 -13.70
C TYR A 186 -4.66 9.48 -13.95
N SER A 187 -3.88 9.36 -12.89
CA SER A 187 -2.43 9.51 -12.92
C SER A 187 -1.71 8.54 -11.97
N LEU A 188 -0.38 8.57 -11.98
CA LEU A 188 0.44 7.83 -11.02
C LEU A 188 0.17 8.25 -9.56
N ALA A 189 -0.36 9.46 -9.30
CA ALA A 189 -0.78 9.87 -7.97
C ALA A 189 -1.94 9.02 -7.46
N ASP A 190 -2.93 8.76 -8.32
CA ASP A 190 -4.08 7.91 -7.99
C ASP A 190 -3.64 6.46 -7.80
N ALA A 191 -2.77 5.94 -8.67
CA ALA A 191 -2.18 4.61 -8.53
C ALA A 191 -1.41 4.46 -7.21
N ALA A 192 -0.68 5.50 -6.79
CA ALA A 192 0.09 5.51 -5.55
C ALA A 192 -0.81 5.50 -4.30
N ALA A 193 -1.89 6.29 -4.29
CA ALA A 193 -2.77 6.47 -3.13
C ALA A 193 -3.78 5.32 -2.95
N THR A 194 -4.28 4.77 -4.05
CA THR A 194 -5.35 3.74 -4.08
C THR A 194 -5.14 2.59 -3.07
N PRO A 195 -3.99 1.91 -3.00
CA PRO A 195 -3.84 0.74 -2.12
C PRO A 195 -3.89 1.09 -0.64
N TYR A 196 -3.61 2.33 -0.27
CA TYR A 196 -3.64 2.76 1.13
C TYR A 196 -5.07 3.09 1.58
N VAL A 197 -5.85 3.79 0.77
CA VAL A 197 -7.28 4.02 1.04
C VAL A 197 -8.05 2.68 1.00
N TRP A 198 -7.73 1.81 0.03
CA TRP A 198 -8.24 0.43 0.02
C TRP A 198 -7.90 -0.33 1.31
N ARG A 199 -6.67 -0.20 1.83
CA ARG A 199 -6.28 -0.83 3.08
C ARG A 199 -7.04 -0.27 4.27
N LEU A 200 -7.26 1.03 4.36
CA LEU A 200 -8.12 1.60 5.41
C LEU A 200 -9.54 1.02 5.37
N HIS A 201 -10.12 0.87 4.17
CA HIS A 201 -11.42 0.19 4.01
C HIS A 201 -11.36 -1.25 4.54
N GLN A 202 -10.37 -2.03 4.13
CA GLN A 202 -10.18 -3.41 4.61
C GLN A 202 -10.01 -3.48 6.13
N LEU A 203 -9.38 -2.49 6.74
CA LEU A 203 -9.19 -2.39 8.19
C LEU A 203 -10.40 -1.84 8.94
N LYS A 204 -11.57 -1.69 8.30
CA LYS A 204 -12.81 -1.14 8.89
C LYS A 204 -12.66 0.30 9.39
N LEU A 205 -11.77 1.06 8.73
CA LEU A 205 -11.45 2.45 9.04
C LEU A 205 -12.03 3.44 8.02
N ALA A 206 -12.99 3.03 7.19
CA ALA A 206 -13.63 3.89 6.20
C ALA A 206 -14.28 5.15 6.83
N ARG A 207 -14.66 5.08 8.11
CA ARG A 207 -15.17 6.23 8.85
C ARG A 207 -14.17 7.39 8.99
N MET A 208 -12.90 7.21 8.73
CA MET A 208 -11.91 8.29 8.67
C MET A 208 -12.24 9.34 7.61
N TRP A 209 -13.02 8.98 6.59
CA TRP A 209 -13.44 9.95 5.57
C TRP A 209 -14.94 10.28 5.57
N ASP A 210 -15.66 10.01 6.67
CA ASP A 210 -17.09 10.40 6.79
C ASP A 210 -17.30 11.92 6.62
N ARG A 211 -16.29 12.74 6.92
CA ARG A 211 -16.31 14.20 6.76
C ARG A 211 -15.53 14.69 5.53
N ARG A 212 -15.13 13.80 4.64
CA ARG A 212 -14.34 14.06 3.43
C ARG A 212 -15.06 13.50 2.20
N PRO A 213 -16.12 14.21 1.73
CA PRO A 213 -16.94 13.72 0.60
C PRO A 213 -16.12 13.58 -0.69
N GLY A 214 -15.08 14.39 -0.88
CA GLY A 214 -14.16 14.28 -2.01
C GLY A 214 -13.40 12.96 -2.00
N VAL A 215 -12.90 12.51 -0.84
CA VAL A 215 -12.26 11.19 -0.69
C VAL A 215 -13.25 10.08 -1.04
N ALA A 216 -14.48 10.15 -0.54
CA ALA A 216 -15.51 9.15 -0.82
C ALA A 216 -15.80 9.07 -2.33
N ALA A 217 -16.03 10.22 -2.98
CA ALA A 217 -16.32 10.29 -4.41
C ALA A 217 -15.13 9.82 -5.26
N TRP A 218 -13.90 10.19 -4.90
CA TRP A 218 -12.68 9.71 -5.54
C TRP A 218 -12.54 8.19 -5.41
N TYR A 219 -12.71 7.67 -4.20
CA TYR A 219 -12.54 6.24 -3.93
C TYR A 219 -13.59 5.40 -4.68
N ASP A 220 -14.83 5.83 -4.74
CA ASP A 220 -15.88 5.17 -5.52
C ASP A 220 -15.55 5.16 -7.02
N ARG A 221 -15.02 6.27 -7.56
CA ARG A 221 -14.57 6.36 -8.95
C ARG A 221 -13.40 5.42 -9.23
N ILE A 222 -12.42 5.34 -8.33
CA ILE A 222 -11.27 4.43 -8.44
C ILE A 222 -11.74 2.98 -8.48
N ARG A 223 -12.66 2.58 -7.61
CA ARG A 223 -13.17 1.20 -7.53
C ARG A 223 -13.93 0.76 -8.78
N GLN A 224 -14.51 1.70 -9.52
CA GLN A 224 -15.24 1.41 -10.77
C GLN A 224 -14.29 1.25 -11.97
N ARG A 225 -13.00 1.53 -11.84
CA ARG A 225 -12.06 1.37 -12.95
C ARG A 225 -11.75 -0.11 -13.20
N PRO A 226 -11.65 -0.55 -14.47
CA PRO A 226 -11.23 -1.92 -14.80
C PRO A 226 -9.87 -2.29 -14.19
N SER A 227 -8.95 -1.32 -14.09
CA SER A 227 -7.65 -1.49 -13.48
C SER A 227 -7.71 -1.85 -12.00
N PHE A 228 -8.73 -1.37 -11.26
CA PHE A 228 -8.92 -1.76 -9.86
C PHE A 228 -9.27 -3.24 -9.75
N ALA A 229 -10.21 -3.73 -10.54
CA ALA A 229 -10.53 -5.15 -10.57
C ALA A 229 -9.29 -6.00 -10.94
N ALA A 230 -8.56 -5.60 -11.99
CA ALA A 230 -7.37 -6.30 -12.49
C ALA A 230 -6.18 -6.25 -11.52
N ALA A 231 -5.97 -5.17 -10.79
CA ALA A 231 -4.81 -5.00 -9.91
C ALA A 231 -5.08 -5.38 -8.46
N VAL A 232 -6.34 -5.39 -8.00
CA VAL A 232 -6.73 -5.58 -6.61
C VAL A 232 -7.63 -6.80 -6.45
N GLU A 233 -8.84 -6.79 -7.02
CA GLU A 233 -9.89 -7.76 -6.68
C GLU A 233 -9.55 -9.17 -7.13
N GLN A 234 -9.07 -9.35 -8.35
CA GLN A 234 -8.70 -10.68 -8.89
C GLN A 234 -7.59 -11.39 -8.10
N TRP A 235 -6.82 -10.65 -7.30
CA TRP A 235 -5.74 -11.21 -6.49
C TRP A 235 -6.17 -11.59 -5.07
N MET A 236 -7.38 -11.21 -4.66
CA MET A 236 -7.92 -11.54 -3.34
C MET A 236 -8.47 -12.95 -3.31
N THR A 237 -7.90 -13.79 -2.43
CA THR A 237 -8.47 -15.11 -2.15
C THR A 237 -9.60 -15.04 -1.14
N GLN A 238 -10.44 -16.07 -1.05
CA GLN A 238 -11.45 -16.17 -0.01
C GLN A 238 -10.85 -16.09 1.40
N ALA A 239 -9.65 -16.65 1.60
CA ALA A 239 -8.92 -16.56 2.87
C ALA A 239 -8.46 -15.11 3.18
N ASP A 240 -8.04 -14.34 2.17
CA ASP A 240 -7.69 -12.93 2.34
C ASP A 240 -8.92 -12.11 2.70
N ILE A 241 -10.04 -12.34 2.01
CA ILE A 241 -11.33 -11.67 2.28
C ILE A 241 -11.78 -11.99 3.71
N ALA A 242 -11.80 -13.27 4.09
CA ALA A 242 -12.19 -13.71 5.43
C ALA A 242 -11.31 -13.10 6.53
N ARG A 243 -9.99 -13.00 6.30
CA ARG A 243 -9.06 -12.38 7.25
C ARG A 243 -9.42 -10.92 7.53
N TYR A 244 -9.69 -10.13 6.50
CA TYR A 244 -10.05 -8.72 6.67
C TYR A 244 -11.49 -8.54 7.18
N ALA A 245 -12.40 -9.44 6.88
CA ALA A 245 -13.76 -9.40 7.41
C ALA A 245 -13.83 -9.73 8.91
N ASN A 246 -13.02 -10.72 9.36
CA ASN A 246 -13.20 -11.37 10.67
C ASN A 246 -12.15 -11.00 11.73
N PHE A 247 -11.18 -10.12 11.44
CA PHE A 247 -10.23 -9.71 12.47
C PHE A 247 -10.91 -8.90 13.59
N ALA A 248 -10.39 -9.06 14.80
CA ALA A 248 -10.84 -8.37 16.00
C ALA A 248 -9.62 -7.92 16.84
N PRO A 249 -9.78 -6.89 17.70
CA PRO A 249 -10.97 -6.04 17.83
C PRO A 249 -11.17 -5.08 16.66
N ASN A 250 -12.36 -4.45 16.58
CA ASN A 250 -12.60 -3.34 15.66
C ASN A 250 -11.68 -2.17 16.04
N PRO A 251 -10.85 -1.63 15.13
CA PRO A 251 -9.90 -0.56 15.46
C PRO A 251 -10.54 0.82 15.60
N TRP A 252 -11.76 1.03 15.10
CA TRP A 252 -12.40 2.34 15.04
C TRP A 252 -12.51 3.05 16.40
N PRO A 253 -12.90 2.41 17.53
CA PRO A 253 -12.96 3.09 18.83
C PRO A 253 -11.63 3.77 19.20
N LYS A 254 -10.51 3.06 19.07
CA LYS A 254 -9.18 3.59 19.37
C LYS A 254 -8.76 4.68 18.37
N VAL A 255 -8.95 4.45 17.09
CA VAL A 255 -8.63 5.45 16.06
C VAL A 255 -9.44 6.72 16.27
N SER A 256 -10.75 6.61 16.56
CA SER A 256 -11.60 7.77 16.82
C SER A 256 -11.24 8.53 18.11
N GLU A 257 -10.66 7.86 19.10
CA GLU A 257 -10.10 8.50 20.30
C GLU A 257 -8.88 9.35 19.92
N ILE A 258 -7.94 8.79 19.17
CA ILE A 258 -6.74 9.49 18.70
C ILE A 258 -7.13 10.74 17.89
N LEU A 259 -8.07 10.60 16.95
CA LEU A 259 -8.55 11.70 16.10
C LEU A 259 -9.26 12.84 16.87
N ARG A 260 -9.77 12.55 18.06
CA ARG A 260 -10.42 13.58 18.91
C ARG A 260 -9.44 14.27 19.85
N ALA A 261 -8.28 13.67 20.10
CA ALA A 261 -7.26 14.20 20.97
C ALA A 261 -6.28 15.15 20.24
N ALA A 262 -6.33 15.21 18.93
CA ALA A 262 -5.58 16.10 18.05
C ALA A 262 -6.34 17.39 17.78
#